data_aeddac637b84cfecf78f73c9b0f544e6
#
_entry.id   aeddac637b84cfecf78f73c9b0f544e6
#
_cell.length_a   1.000
_cell.length_b   1.000
_cell.length_c   1.000
_cell.angle_alpha   90.00
_cell.angle_beta   90.00
_cell.angle_gamma   90.00
#
_symmetry.space_group_name_H-M   'P 1'
#
loop_
_entity.id
_entity.type
_entity.pdbx_description
1 polymer ?
#
loop_
_entity_poly.entity_id
_entity_poly.type
_entity_poly.pdbx_seq_one_letter_code
_entity_poly.pdbx_strand_id
1 'polypeptide(L)'
;MADKQFNVVRRRGTATFPADDTTVVVTTTETNINGLHRWIEWETPNLEGTDSTKIEIRSPSGGTFFDSGTVAESTRFTQGTVFPLPGTVDVVVTVEGTQSAPQDITYDIYFTE
;
A
#
# COMPACT_ATOMS: atom_id res chain seq x y z
N MET A 1 -35.10 11.84 10.39
CA MET A 1 -33.99 12.04 9.44
C MET A 1 -33.12 10.81 9.43
N ALA A 2 -32.82 10.32 8.27
CA ALA A 2 -31.93 9.18 8.18
C ALA A 2 -30.50 9.59 8.50
N ASP A 3 -29.84 8.84 9.31
CA ASP A 3 -28.41 9.04 9.57
C ASP A 3 -27.62 8.76 8.31
N LYS A 4 -26.68 9.63 8.02
CA LYS A 4 -25.73 9.36 6.95
C LYS A 4 -24.81 8.25 7.41
N GLN A 5 -24.94 7.11 6.77
CA GLN A 5 -24.00 6.03 6.95
C GLN A 5 -22.94 6.12 5.86
N PHE A 6 -21.69 6.26 6.27
CA PHE A 6 -20.59 6.20 5.35
C PHE A 6 -20.15 4.75 5.26
N ASN A 7 -20.32 4.16 4.10
CA ASN A 7 -19.80 2.81 3.87
C ASN A 7 -18.31 2.88 3.69
N VAL A 8 -17.59 2.31 4.63
CA VAL A 8 -16.15 2.13 4.50
C VAL A 8 -15.91 0.85 3.71
N VAL A 9 -15.21 0.99 2.61
CA VAL A 9 -14.87 -0.13 1.73
C VAL A 9 -13.40 -0.48 1.96
N ARG A 10 -13.12 -1.77 2.06
CA ARG A 10 -11.75 -2.27 2.15
C ARG A 10 -11.31 -2.86 0.82
N ARG A 11 -10.17 -2.46 0.33
CA ARG A 11 -9.52 -3.08 -0.81
C ARG A 11 -8.19 -3.67 -0.36
N ARG A 12 -8.10 -5.00 -0.43
CA ARG A 12 -6.86 -5.70 -0.10
C ARG A 12 -6.04 -5.95 -1.34
N GLY A 13 -4.73 -5.74 -1.23
CA GLY A 13 -3.79 -6.07 -2.26
C GLY A 13 -2.52 -6.68 -1.68
N THR A 14 -1.75 -7.33 -2.53
CA THR A 14 -0.49 -7.95 -2.14
C THR A 14 0.59 -7.61 -3.14
N ALA A 15 1.71 -7.10 -2.64
CA ALA A 15 2.92 -6.91 -3.41
C ALA A 15 3.85 -8.09 -3.13
N THR A 16 4.15 -8.88 -4.15
CA THR A 16 5.03 -10.04 -4.03
C THR A 16 6.43 -9.69 -4.55
N PHE A 17 7.40 -9.78 -3.66
CA PHE A 17 8.81 -9.60 -4.01
C PHE A 17 9.42 -10.97 -4.33
N PRO A 18 9.93 -11.17 -5.55
CA PRO A 18 10.52 -12.44 -5.92
C PRO A 18 11.84 -12.65 -5.23
N ALA A 19 12.26 -13.92 -5.19
CA ALA A 19 13.61 -14.28 -4.74
C ALA A 19 14.59 -14.01 -5.90
N ASP A 20 15.12 -12.81 -5.94
CA ASP A 20 16.13 -12.40 -6.93
C ASP A 20 17.10 -11.39 -6.32
N ASP A 21 18.05 -10.92 -7.11
CA ASP A 21 19.06 -9.97 -6.68
C ASP A 21 18.89 -8.58 -7.29
N THR A 22 17.69 -8.27 -7.82
CA THR A 22 17.45 -7.00 -8.51
C THR A 22 16.18 -6.27 -8.08
N THR A 23 15.15 -6.97 -7.62
CA THR A 23 13.83 -6.39 -7.37
C THR A 23 13.75 -5.81 -5.97
N VAL A 24 13.59 -4.49 -5.89
CA VAL A 24 13.35 -3.76 -4.62
C VAL A 24 12.08 -2.92 -4.68
N VAL A 25 11.41 -2.87 -5.83
CA VAL A 25 10.16 -2.11 -6.02
C VAL A 25 9.16 -2.98 -6.74
N VAL A 26 7.95 -3.07 -6.20
CA VAL A 26 6.83 -3.76 -6.84
C VAL A 26 5.64 -2.81 -6.90
N THR A 27 5.06 -2.68 -8.10
CA THR A 27 3.88 -1.86 -8.33
C THR A 27 2.67 -2.75 -8.55
N THR A 28 1.60 -2.50 -7.79
CA THR A 28 0.33 -3.19 -7.93
C THR A 28 -0.73 -2.16 -8.33
N THR A 29 -1.53 -2.47 -9.33
CA THR A 29 -2.59 -1.57 -9.79
C THR A 29 -3.92 -2.00 -9.20
N GLU A 30 -4.60 -1.06 -8.52
CA GLU A 30 -5.96 -1.26 -7.99
C GLU A 30 -6.94 -0.47 -8.84
N THR A 31 -7.98 -1.16 -9.31
CA THR A 31 -9.02 -0.57 -10.15
C THR A 31 -10.35 -0.50 -9.42
N ASN A 32 -11.28 0.31 -9.94
CA ASN A 32 -12.61 0.50 -9.35
C ASN A 32 -12.53 1.00 -7.90
N ILE A 33 -11.58 1.86 -7.63
CA ILE A 33 -11.37 2.45 -6.31
C ILE A 33 -11.70 3.94 -6.40
N ASN A 34 -12.93 4.28 -6.03
CA ASN A 34 -13.49 5.63 -6.15
C ASN A 34 -13.93 6.15 -4.79
N GLY A 35 -13.82 7.45 -4.59
CA GLY A 35 -14.25 8.10 -3.36
C GLY A 35 -13.11 8.78 -2.63
N LEU A 36 -13.12 8.71 -1.31
CA LEU A 36 -12.10 9.32 -0.47
C LEU A 36 -11.31 8.26 0.27
N HIS A 37 -10.01 8.28 0.10
CA HIS A 37 -9.12 7.49 0.93
C HIS A 37 -9.23 7.94 2.37
N ARG A 38 -9.30 6.98 3.31
CA ARG A 38 -9.39 7.26 4.74
C ARG A 38 -8.14 6.84 5.48
N TRP A 39 -7.74 5.57 5.33
CA TRP A 39 -6.49 5.07 5.91
C TRP A 39 -6.03 3.84 5.15
N ILE A 40 -4.76 3.52 5.33
CA ILE A 40 -4.15 2.29 4.81
C ILE A 40 -3.52 1.54 5.98
N GLU A 41 -3.67 0.23 5.97
CA GLU A 41 -2.99 -0.67 6.88
C GLU A 41 -2.12 -1.61 6.08
N TRP A 42 -0.93 -1.90 6.58
CA TRP A 42 -0.10 -2.93 5.96
C TRP A 42 0.77 -3.59 7.03
N GLU A 43 1.20 -4.79 6.70
CA GLU A 43 2.10 -5.56 7.56
C GLU A 43 3.34 -5.92 6.77
N THR A 44 4.48 -5.56 7.30
CA THR A 44 5.77 -5.94 6.72
C THR A 44 6.20 -7.25 7.36
N PRO A 45 6.49 -8.28 6.55
CA PRO A 45 7.00 -9.54 7.07
C PRO A 45 8.43 -9.36 7.59
N ASN A 46 8.99 -10.43 8.13
CA ASN A 46 10.40 -10.44 8.51
C ASN A 46 11.25 -10.53 7.24
N LEU A 47 11.71 -9.38 6.77
CA LEU A 47 12.54 -9.27 5.59
C LEU A 47 13.98 -9.64 5.92
N GLU A 48 14.79 -9.86 4.87
CA GLU A 48 16.21 -10.17 5.07
C GLU A 48 16.95 -8.97 5.67
N GLY A 49 17.85 -9.25 6.58
CA GLY A 49 18.61 -8.23 7.27
C GLY A 49 17.71 -7.40 8.17
N THR A 50 17.84 -6.09 8.08
CA THR A 50 17.02 -5.12 8.81
C THR A 50 16.28 -4.22 7.82
N ASP A 51 15.79 -4.82 6.74
CA ASP A 51 15.18 -4.09 5.66
C ASP A 51 13.94 -3.34 6.10
N SER A 52 13.80 -2.13 5.61
CA SER A 52 12.62 -1.30 5.81
C SER A 52 11.75 -1.32 4.56
N THR A 53 10.51 -0.85 4.72
CA THR A 53 9.51 -0.81 3.67
C THR A 53 8.93 0.58 3.54
N LYS A 54 8.56 0.96 2.33
CA LYS A 54 7.81 2.19 2.05
C LYS A 54 6.67 1.85 1.12
N ILE A 55 5.48 2.43 1.39
CA ILE A 55 4.31 2.30 0.52
C ILE A 55 3.93 3.68 0.02
N GLU A 56 3.72 3.77 -1.30
CA GLU A 56 3.20 4.97 -1.94
C GLU A 56 1.92 4.62 -2.70
N ILE A 57 0.96 5.55 -2.68
CA ILE A 57 -0.22 5.46 -3.54
C ILE A 57 -0.09 6.58 -4.57
N ARG A 58 -0.08 6.20 -5.84
CA ARG A 58 0.17 7.12 -6.95
C ARG A 58 -0.96 7.08 -7.95
N SER A 59 -1.15 8.21 -8.64
CA SER A 59 -1.92 8.24 -9.86
C SER A 59 -1.20 7.42 -10.94
N PRO A 60 -1.92 6.73 -11.84
CA PRO A 60 -1.29 6.07 -12.98
C PRO A 60 -0.48 7.01 -13.86
N SER A 61 -0.78 8.31 -13.83
CA SER A 61 -0.01 9.34 -14.55
C SER A 61 1.25 9.81 -13.83
N GLY A 62 1.51 9.31 -12.61
CA GLY A 62 2.75 9.53 -11.89
C GLY A 62 2.70 10.43 -10.66
N GLY A 63 1.57 11.10 -10.40
CA GLY A 63 1.44 11.94 -9.19
C GLY A 63 1.32 11.10 -7.93
N THR A 64 1.96 11.52 -6.84
CA THR A 64 1.90 10.82 -5.56
C THR A 64 0.80 11.40 -4.69
N PHE A 65 -0.16 10.56 -4.28
CA PHE A 65 -1.21 10.93 -3.33
C PHE A 65 -0.80 10.70 -1.89
N PHE A 66 0.00 9.67 -1.65
CA PHE A 66 0.37 9.24 -0.31
C PHE A 66 1.75 8.61 -0.34
N ASP A 67 2.55 8.90 0.69
CA ASP A 67 3.87 8.32 0.90
C ASP A 67 3.99 8.04 2.40
N SER A 68 4.17 6.77 2.75
CA SER A 68 4.28 6.36 4.14
C SER A 68 5.59 6.80 4.81
N GLY A 69 6.58 7.15 4.02
CA GLY A 69 7.94 7.20 4.52
C GLY A 69 8.47 5.80 4.82
N THR A 70 9.68 5.73 5.31
CA THR A 70 10.34 4.46 5.61
C THR A 70 9.84 3.89 6.94
N VAL A 71 9.43 2.63 6.94
CA VAL A 71 8.95 1.93 8.14
C VAL A 71 9.71 0.64 8.36
N ALA A 72 9.89 0.26 9.64
CA ALA A 72 10.65 -0.93 10.01
C ALA A 72 9.95 -2.23 9.57
N GLU A 73 10.74 -3.28 9.38
CA GLU A 73 10.21 -4.61 9.12
C GLU A 73 9.46 -5.22 10.31
N SER A 74 8.76 -6.32 10.06
CA SER A 74 8.07 -7.12 11.09
C SER A 74 7.10 -6.30 11.94
N THR A 75 6.45 -5.30 11.33
CA THR A 75 5.57 -4.37 12.02
C THR A 75 4.28 -4.19 11.22
N ARG A 76 3.18 -4.02 11.95
CA ARG A 76 1.91 -3.61 11.35
C ARG A 76 1.74 -2.10 11.49
N PHE A 77 1.39 -1.45 10.38
CA PHE A 77 1.22 -0.01 10.33
C PHE A 77 -0.19 0.38 9.92
N THR A 78 -0.66 1.48 10.47
CA THR A 78 -1.89 2.14 10.05
C THR A 78 -1.61 3.62 9.89
N GLN A 79 -1.93 4.17 8.72
CA GLN A 79 -1.77 5.61 8.50
C GLN A 79 -3.04 6.17 7.85
N GLY A 80 -3.56 7.26 8.43
CA GLY A 80 -4.71 7.97 7.93
C GLY A 80 -4.31 9.19 7.11
N THR A 81 -4.84 9.31 5.91
CA THR A 81 -4.67 10.47 5.05
C THR A 81 -5.86 10.55 4.11
N VAL A 82 -6.49 11.70 4.03
CA VAL A 82 -7.67 11.88 3.20
C VAL A 82 -7.27 12.51 1.86
N PHE A 83 -7.59 11.82 0.78
CA PHE A 83 -7.41 12.33 -0.58
C PHE A 83 -8.40 11.65 -1.53
N PRO A 84 -8.73 12.30 -2.68
CA PRO A 84 -9.64 11.69 -3.64
C PRO A 84 -9.00 10.49 -4.33
N LEU A 85 -9.81 9.44 -4.56
CA LEU A 85 -9.40 8.28 -5.33
C LEU A 85 -9.99 8.38 -6.73
N PRO A 86 -9.16 8.30 -7.78
CA PRO A 86 -9.60 8.59 -9.15
C PRO A 86 -10.17 7.38 -9.91
N GLY A 87 -10.36 6.25 -9.27
CA GLY A 87 -10.85 5.03 -9.91
C GLY A 87 -9.77 3.99 -10.16
N THR A 88 -8.57 4.41 -10.43
CA THR A 88 -7.39 3.53 -10.57
C THR A 88 -6.22 4.19 -9.89
N VAL A 89 -5.51 3.44 -9.09
CA VAL A 89 -4.28 3.90 -8.43
C VAL A 89 -3.20 2.83 -8.54
N ASP A 90 -1.96 3.26 -8.50
CA ASP A 90 -0.82 2.38 -8.38
C ASP A 90 -0.34 2.40 -6.93
N VAL A 91 -0.20 1.21 -6.36
CA VAL A 91 0.40 1.05 -5.04
C VAL A 91 1.83 0.58 -5.25
N VAL A 92 2.77 1.43 -4.87
CA VAL A 92 4.20 1.17 -5.08
C VAL A 92 4.84 0.83 -3.74
N VAL A 93 5.31 -0.40 -3.63
CA VAL A 93 5.97 -0.90 -2.42
C VAL A 93 7.45 -1.00 -2.70
N THR A 94 8.25 -0.37 -1.85
CA THR A 94 9.71 -0.37 -1.96
C THR A 94 10.29 -1.00 -0.70
N VAL A 95 11.21 -1.94 -0.87
CA VAL A 95 11.99 -2.53 0.22
C VAL A 95 13.44 -2.08 0.09
N GLU A 96 14.17 -2.10 1.19
CA GLU A 96 15.54 -1.60 1.24
C GLU A 96 16.53 -2.48 0.48
N GLY A 97 16.33 -3.79 0.51
CA GLY A 97 17.21 -4.74 -0.14
C GLY A 97 16.46 -5.87 -0.83
N THR A 98 17.17 -6.61 -1.66
CA THR A 98 16.60 -7.77 -2.36
C THR A 98 16.41 -8.95 -1.41
N GLN A 99 15.52 -9.87 -1.79
CA GLN A 99 15.15 -11.02 -0.95
C GLN A 99 15.66 -12.32 -1.58
N SER A 100 16.14 -13.25 -0.77
CA SER A 100 16.56 -14.57 -1.25
C SER A 100 15.41 -15.58 -1.25
N ALA A 101 14.28 -15.24 -0.62
CA ALA A 101 13.04 -16.02 -0.66
C ALA A 101 11.90 -15.07 -1.00
N PRO A 102 10.83 -15.55 -1.68
CA PRO A 102 9.70 -14.69 -1.98
C PRO A 102 9.06 -14.12 -0.72
N GLN A 103 8.70 -12.84 -0.77
CA GLN A 103 8.06 -12.13 0.35
C GLN A 103 6.81 -11.43 -0.13
N ASP A 104 5.73 -11.59 0.62
CA ASP A 104 4.46 -10.93 0.34
C ASP A 104 4.22 -9.81 1.35
N ILE A 105 3.96 -8.61 0.83
CA ILE A 105 3.53 -7.48 1.66
C ILE A 105 2.08 -7.21 1.32
N THR A 106 1.20 -7.49 2.28
CA THR A 106 -0.23 -7.31 2.12
C THR A 106 -0.65 -5.98 2.72
N TYR A 107 -1.46 -5.24 1.98
CA TYR A 107 -2.00 -3.96 2.42
C TYR A 107 -3.52 -3.94 2.29
N ASP A 108 -4.16 -3.16 3.14
CA ASP A 108 -5.59 -2.89 3.07
C ASP A 108 -5.81 -1.40 2.96
N ILE A 109 -6.48 -0.97 1.88
CA ILE A 109 -6.87 0.41 1.68
C ILE A 109 -8.32 0.57 2.10
N TYR A 110 -8.58 1.50 3.00
CA TYR A 110 -9.93 1.81 3.47
C TYR A 110 -10.36 3.16 2.93
N PHE A 111 -11.51 3.19 2.28
CA PHE A 111 -12.04 4.39 1.64
C PHE A 111 -13.55 4.46 1.74
N THR A 112 -14.09 5.65 1.56
CA THR A 112 -15.54 5.89 1.51
C THR A 112 -15.93 6.34 0.11
N GLU A 113 -16.96 5.71 -0.41
CA GLU A 113 -17.49 6.06 -1.73
C GLU A 113 -18.37 7.31 -1.68
#